data_1705d3aa13646ea560001ea72c7182f0
#
_entry.id   1705d3aa13646ea560001ea72c7182f0
#
_cell.length_a   1.000
_cell.length_b   1.000
_cell.length_c   1.000
_cell.angle_alpha   90.00
_cell.angle_beta   90.00
_cell.angle_gamma   90.00
#
_symmetry.space_group_name_H-M   'P 1'
#
loop_
_entity.id
_entity.type
_entity.pdbx_description
1 polymer ?
#
loop_
_entity_poly.entity_id
_entity_poly.type
_entity_poly.pdbx_seq_one_letter_code
_entity_poly.pdbx_strand_id
1 'polypeptide(L)'
;ASASLGCKLAWEPLLYARQRVVLAASMFNLFTIDAPYFYIDKMAGLKEEAEKVKNLGFTGKAAIHPDQIDHINEAFSPSAEEKEEAKKVLEEYQKSGGGAIKVDGQMIDEPIAEAMRLKITLGEEEKD
;
A
#
# COMPACT_ATOMS: atom_id res chain seq x y z
N ALA A 1 -12.38 6.94 -14.99
CA ALA A 1 -13.21 7.28 -13.82
C ALA A 1 -13.55 8.78 -13.76
N SER A 2 -12.57 9.69 -13.78
CA SER A 2 -12.85 11.14 -13.69
C SER A 2 -13.77 11.65 -14.79
N ALA A 3 -13.55 11.23 -16.03
CA ALA A 3 -14.41 11.58 -17.17
C ALA A 3 -15.86 11.06 -17.00
N SER A 4 -16.00 9.84 -16.50
CA SER A 4 -17.33 9.23 -16.26
C SER A 4 -18.06 9.86 -15.08
N LEU A 5 -17.31 10.35 -14.09
CA LEU A 5 -17.86 11.04 -12.92
C LEU A 5 -18.07 12.55 -13.17
N GLY A 6 -17.57 13.09 -14.29
CA GLY A 6 -17.64 14.53 -14.60
C GLY A 6 -16.82 15.39 -13.64
N CYS A 7 -15.86 14.82 -12.91
CA CYS A 7 -15.05 15.54 -11.93
C CYS A 7 -13.65 15.85 -12.47
N LYS A 8 -12.96 16.80 -11.83
CA LYS A 8 -11.56 17.08 -12.14
C LYS A 8 -10.66 15.88 -11.81
N LEU A 9 -9.61 15.71 -12.60
CA LEU A 9 -8.54 14.74 -12.34
C LEU A 9 -7.63 15.31 -11.22
N ALA A 10 -8.08 15.18 -9.99
CA ALA A 10 -7.40 15.64 -8.79
C ALA A 10 -7.64 14.65 -7.64
N TRP A 11 -6.88 14.78 -6.56
CA TRP A 11 -6.94 13.85 -5.43
C TRP A 11 -8.33 13.84 -4.77
N GLU A 12 -8.78 15.00 -4.30
CA GLU A 12 -9.99 15.12 -3.50
C GLU A 12 -11.26 14.65 -4.25
N PRO A 13 -11.51 15.05 -5.50
CA PRO A 13 -12.69 14.59 -6.23
C PRO A 13 -12.74 13.08 -6.48
N LEU A 14 -11.58 12.40 -6.51
CA LEU A 14 -11.47 10.98 -6.76
C LEU A 14 -11.30 10.13 -5.49
N LEU A 15 -11.09 10.75 -4.32
CA LEU A 15 -10.81 10.05 -3.08
C LEU A 15 -11.92 9.05 -2.71
N TYR A 16 -13.17 9.48 -2.74
CA TYR A 16 -14.29 8.61 -2.42
C TYR A 16 -14.39 7.39 -3.36
N ALA A 17 -14.19 7.62 -4.67
CA ALA A 17 -14.21 6.53 -5.64
C ALA A 17 -13.08 5.52 -5.37
N ARG A 18 -11.88 6.00 -5.07
CA ARG A 18 -10.73 5.14 -4.68
C ARG A 18 -11.06 4.31 -3.44
N GLN A 19 -11.58 4.93 -2.39
CA GLN A 19 -11.97 4.22 -1.16
C GLN A 19 -13.02 3.14 -1.42
N ARG A 20 -14.01 3.43 -2.28
CA ARG A 20 -15.05 2.45 -2.66
C ARG A 20 -14.46 1.25 -3.43
N VAL A 21 -13.48 1.48 -4.29
CA VAL A 21 -12.80 0.40 -5.02
C VAL A 21 -12.04 -0.51 -4.06
N VAL A 22 -11.25 0.05 -3.14
CA VAL A 22 -10.51 -0.72 -2.14
C VAL A 22 -11.46 -1.51 -1.23
N LEU A 23 -12.51 -0.86 -0.74
CA LEU A 23 -13.51 -1.53 0.11
C LEU A 23 -14.16 -2.72 -0.61
N ALA A 24 -14.59 -2.53 -1.85
CA ALA A 24 -15.22 -3.59 -2.62
C ALA A 24 -14.24 -4.74 -2.92
N ALA A 25 -13.00 -4.43 -3.27
CA ALA A 25 -11.98 -5.43 -3.57
C ALA A 25 -11.58 -6.24 -2.34
N SER A 26 -11.48 -5.62 -1.17
CA SER A 26 -11.10 -6.29 0.07
C SER A 26 -12.12 -7.36 0.50
N MET A 27 -13.39 -7.17 0.18
CA MET A 27 -14.44 -8.17 0.46
C MET A 27 -14.21 -9.50 -0.29
N PHE A 28 -13.45 -9.49 -1.37
CA PHE A 28 -13.18 -10.64 -2.24
C PHE A 28 -11.69 -10.99 -2.30
N ASN A 29 -10.86 -10.40 -1.44
CA ASN A 29 -9.40 -10.57 -1.43
C ASN A 29 -8.76 -10.29 -2.81
N LEU A 30 -9.22 -9.25 -3.50
CA LEU A 30 -8.71 -8.85 -4.81
C LEU A 30 -7.61 -7.80 -4.70
N PHE A 31 -6.60 -7.93 -5.56
CA PHE A 31 -5.62 -6.86 -5.76
C PHE A 31 -6.24 -5.66 -6.45
N THR A 32 -5.79 -4.47 -6.06
CA THR A 32 -6.26 -3.21 -6.61
C THR A 32 -5.12 -2.41 -7.22
N ILE A 33 -5.29 -1.96 -8.45
CA ILE A 33 -4.34 -1.10 -9.15
C ILE A 33 -5.00 0.25 -9.37
N ASP A 34 -4.38 1.31 -8.85
CA ASP A 34 -4.86 2.67 -9.08
C ASP A 34 -4.55 3.15 -10.51
N ALA A 35 -5.31 4.15 -10.96
CA ALA A 35 -5.14 4.77 -12.26
C ALA A 35 -3.75 5.41 -12.42
N PRO A 36 -3.25 5.57 -13.67
CA PRO A 36 -1.98 6.23 -13.92
C PRO A 36 -1.95 7.68 -13.43
N TYR A 37 -0.76 8.17 -13.12
CA TYR A 37 -0.48 9.59 -12.94
C TYR A 37 -0.15 10.23 -14.29
N PHE A 38 -0.96 11.19 -14.74
CA PHE A 38 -0.92 11.67 -16.11
C PHE A 38 0.10 12.81 -16.37
N TYR A 39 0.75 13.35 -15.33
CA TYR A 39 1.73 14.41 -15.49
C TYR A 39 3.14 13.82 -15.52
N ILE A 40 3.63 13.49 -16.72
CA ILE A 40 4.89 12.76 -16.94
C ILE A 40 6.10 13.53 -16.38
N ASP A 41 6.08 14.85 -16.44
CA ASP A 41 7.20 15.70 -15.98
C ASP A 41 7.16 16.04 -14.48
N LYS A 42 6.18 15.53 -13.72
CA LYS A 42 5.97 15.87 -12.32
C LYS A 42 6.17 14.68 -11.39
N MET A 43 7.41 14.15 -11.34
CA MET A 43 7.70 12.95 -10.54
C MET A 43 7.46 13.11 -9.04
N ALA A 44 7.65 14.32 -8.48
CA ALA A 44 7.33 14.60 -7.08
C ALA A 44 5.83 14.38 -6.78
N GLY A 45 4.95 14.81 -7.69
CA GLY A 45 3.51 14.58 -7.56
C GLY A 45 3.12 13.12 -7.71
N LEU A 46 3.82 12.37 -8.57
CA LEU A 46 3.66 10.93 -8.70
C LEU A 46 3.99 10.20 -7.39
N LYS A 47 5.15 10.52 -6.78
CA LYS A 47 5.57 9.91 -5.51
C LYS A 47 4.56 10.19 -4.39
N GLU A 48 4.14 11.44 -4.25
CA GLU A 48 3.13 11.82 -3.26
C GLU A 48 1.80 11.09 -3.47
N GLU A 49 1.31 11.01 -4.71
CA GLU A 49 0.07 10.31 -5.01
C GLU A 49 0.21 8.79 -4.79
N ALA A 50 1.34 8.18 -5.16
CA ALA A 50 1.59 6.76 -4.96
C ALA A 50 1.59 6.38 -3.46
N GLU A 51 2.22 7.18 -2.61
CA GLU A 51 2.19 7.00 -1.16
C GLU A 51 0.76 7.11 -0.58
N LYS A 52 0.01 8.12 -1.02
CA LYS A 52 -1.39 8.28 -0.60
C LYS A 52 -2.25 7.09 -1.02
N VAL A 53 -2.06 6.61 -2.23
CA VAL A 53 -2.79 5.47 -2.80
C VAL A 53 -2.45 4.17 -2.06
N LYS A 54 -1.16 3.92 -1.77
CA LYS A 54 -0.72 2.82 -0.91
C LYS A 54 -1.41 2.86 0.45
N ASN A 55 -1.43 4.03 1.08
CA ASN A 55 -2.06 4.22 2.40
C ASN A 55 -3.59 4.04 2.38
N LEU A 56 -4.24 4.17 1.23
CA LEU A 56 -5.65 3.81 1.06
C LEU A 56 -5.88 2.29 0.96
N GLY A 57 -4.83 1.49 0.75
CA GLY A 57 -4.92 0.03 0.62
C GLY A 57 -4.86 -0.49 -0.82
N PHE A 58 -4.48 0.33 -1.79
CA PHE A 58 -4.15 -0.17 -3.12
C PHE A 58 -2.88 -1.02 -3.09
N THR A 59 -2.81 -2.03 -3.94
CA THR A 59 -1.65 -2.92 -4.06
C THR A 59 -0.66 -2.47 -5.12
N GLY A 60 -1.04 -1.51 -5.96
CA GLY A 60 -0.18 -0.96 -6.99
C GLY A 60 -0.79 0.24 -7.69
N LYS A 61 -0.03 0.81 -8.61
CA LYS A 61 -0.44 1.94 -9.46
C LYS A 61 0.03 1.71 -10.88
N ALA A 62 -0.83 1.97 -11.86
CA ALA A 62 -0.46 1.84 -13.27
C ALA A 62 0.54 2.94 -13.68
N ALA A 63 1.54 2.56 -14.48
CA ALA A 63 2.46 3.49 -15.13
C ALA A 63 2.05 3.71 -16.60
N ILE A 64 2.25 4.92 -17.12
CA ILE A 64 2.09 5.27 -18.54
C ILE A 64 3.41 5.70 -19.18
N HIS A 65 4.48 5.79 -18.40
CA HIS A 65 5.82 6.11 -18.88
C HIS A 65 6.87 5.27 -18.13
N PRO A 66 7.94 4.80 -18.79
CA PRO A 66 8.98 4.01 -18.14
C PRO A 66 9.59 4.69 -16.91
N ASP A 67 9.81 5.99 -16.96
CA ASP A 67 10.40 6.76 -15.84
C ASP A 67 9.54 6.75 -14.56
N GLN A 68 8.28 6.35 -14.67
CA GLN A 68 7.38 6.23 -13.53
C GLN A 68 7.57 4.92 -12.75
N ILE A 69 8.13 3.88 -13.39
CA ILE A 69 8.16 2.51 -12.85
C ILE A 69 8.94 2.46 -11.54
N ASP A 70 10.16 2.97 -11.54
CA ASP A 70 11.01 2.92 -10.34
C ASP A 70 10.39 3.69 -9.17
N HIS A 71 9.79 4.83 -9.42
CA HIS A 71 9.12 5.64 -8.39
C HIS A 71 7.86 4.96 -7.82
N ILE A 72 7.11 4.24 -8.66
CA ILE A 72 5.94 3.47 -8.20
C ILE A 72 6.41 2.28 -7.38
N ASN A 73 7.38 1.52 -7.86
CA ASN A 73 7.94 0.40 -7.14
C ASN A 73 8.50 0.83 -5.78
N GLU A 74 9.30 1.90 -5.74
CA GLU A 74 9.82 2.47 -4.49
C GLU A 74 8.70 2.79 -3.50
N ALA A 75 7.62 3.43 -3.95
CA ALA A 75 6.50 3.81 -3.08
C ALA A 75 5.73 2.59 -2.54
N PHE A 76 5.53 1.56 -3.36
CA PHE A 76 4.77 0.37 -2.95
C PHE A 76 5.60 -0.68 -2.23
N SER A 77 6.92 -0.65 -2.36
CA SER A 77 7.80 -1.55 -1.60
C SER A 77 7.87 -1.15 -0.13
N PRO A 78 7.90 -2.12 0.79
CA PRO A 78 8.13 -1.82 2.19
C PRO A 78 9.54 -1.27 2.41
N SER A 79 9.68 -0.18 3.16
CA SER A 79 10.99 0.35 3.54
C SER A 79 11.78 -0.65 4.41
N ALA A 80 13.10 -0.47 4.49
CA ALA A 80 13.93 -1.29 5.38
C ALA A 80 13.48 -1.16 6.85
N GLU A 81 13.06 0.03 7.26
CA GLU A 81 12.53 0.30 8.59
C GLU A 81 11.20 -0.43 8.84
N GLU A 82 10.27 -0.37 7.88
CA GLU A 82 8.99 -1.09 7.97
C GLU A 82 9.18 -2.61 8.03
N LYS A 83 10.17 -3.15 7.32
CA LYS A 83 10.51 -4.58 7.36
C LYS A 83 11.09 -4.99 8.71
N GLU A 84 11.99 -4.19 9.25
CA GLU A 84 12.63 -4.46 10.55
C GLU A 84 11.61 -4.37 11.69
N GLU A 85 10.74 -3.37 11.66
CA GLU A 85 9.63 -3.23 12.62
C GLU A 85 8.68 -4.44 12.53
N ALA A 86 8.29 -4.85 11.32
CA ALA A 86 7.44 -6.01 11.13
C ALA A 86 8.07 -7.30 11.67
N LYS A 87 9.37 -7.52 11.47
CA LYS A 87 10.10 -8.66 12.03
C LYS A 87 10.09 -8.66 13.56
N LYS A 88 10.43 -7.53 14.18
CA LYS A 88 10.41 -7.36 15.62
C LYS A 88 9.03 -7.70 16.21
N VAL A 89 7.99 -7.13 15.66
CA VAL A 89 6.61 -7.38 16.11
C VAL A 89 6.22 -8.84 15.97
N LEU A 90 6.57 -9.47 14.84
CA LEU A 90 6.29 -10.90 14.63
C LEU A 90 7.04 -11.81 15.59
N GLU A 91 8.29 -11.50 15.91
CA GLU A 91 9.07 -12.27 16.91
C GLU A 91 8.43 -12.20 18.31
N GLU A 92 8.00 -11.02 18.72
CA GLU A 92 7.31 -10.85 20.01
C GLU A 92 5.94 -11.55 20.01
N TYR A 93 5.20 -11.47 18.90
CA TYR A 93 3.92 -12.15 18.75
C TYR A 93 4.09 -13.68 18.82
N GLN A 94 5.10 -14.24 18.16
CA GLN A 94 5.39 -15.67 18.22
C GLN A 94 5.77 -16.15 19.63
N LYS A 95 6.56 -15.37 20.36
CA LYS A 95 6.93 -15.69 21.74
C LYS A 95 5.75 -15.70 22.70
N SER A 96 4.68 -14.98 22.39
CA SER A 96 3.47 -14.92 23.22
C SER A 96 2.57 -16.17 23.13
N GLY A 97 2.80 -17.04 22.15
CA GLY A 97 1.99 -18.26 21.96
C GLY A 97 0.65 -18.02 21.24
N GLY A 98 0.46 -16.87 20.58
CA GLY A 98 -0.69 -16.66 19.66
C GLY A 98 -1.91 -15.94 20.26
N GLY A 99 -1.73 -15.22 21.38
CA GLY A 99 -2.77 -14.31 21.92
C GLY A 99 -2.53 -12.86 21.51
N ALA A 100 -3.53 -11.99 21.64
CA ALA A 100 -3.36 -10.56 21.44
C ALA A 100 -2.32 -10.01 22.45
N ILE A 101 -1.32 -9.30 21.94
CA ILE A 101 -0.24 -8.73 22.74
C ILE A 101 -0.12 -7.22 22.52
N LYS A 102 0.58 -6.53 23.40
CA LYS A 102 0.91 -5.13 23.24
C LYS A 102 2.40 -4.98 22.92
N VAL A 103 2.70 -4.41 21.74
CA VAL A 103 4.07 -4.08 21.32
C VAL A 103 4.13 -2.58 21.04
N ASP A 104 5.05 -1.88 21.69
CA ASP A 104 5.27 -0.43 21.55
C ASP A 104 3.97 0.42 21.65
N GLY A 105 3.04 0.00 22.50
CA GLY A 105 1.76 0.70 22.72
C GLY A 105 0.63 0.28 21.79
N GLN A 106 0.90 -0.50 20.76
CA GLN A 106 -0.08 -1.03 19.82
C GLN A 106 -0.51 -2.45 20.21
N MET A 107 -1.81 -2.75 20.07
CA MET A 107 -2.31 -4.11 20.19
C MET A 107 -2.05 -4.87 18.89
N ILE A 108 -1.41 -6.02 18.99
CA ILE A 108 -1.12 -6.93 17.89
C ILE A 108 -1.94 -8.20 18.08
N ASP A 109 -2.74 -8.52 17.09
CA ASP A 109 -3.52 -9.75 16.98
C ASP A 109 -3.17 -10.51 15.69
N GLU A 110 -3.80 -11.65 15.45
CA GLU A 110 -3.49 -12.47 14.26
C GLU A 110 -3.70 -11.72 12.92
N PRO A 111 -4.79 -10.94 12.70
CA PRO A 111 -4.93 -10.16 11.48
C PRO A 111 -3.78 -9.17 11.24
N ILE A 112 -3.30 -8.52 12.28
CA ILE A 112 -2.17 -7.60 12.19
C ILE A 112 -0.86 -8.36 11.95
N ALA A 113 -0.65 -9.48 12.63
CA ALA A 113 0.51 -10.34 12.42
C ALA A 113 0.57 -10.88 10.99
N GLU A 114 -0.57 -11.28 10.42
CA GLU A 114 -0.66 -11.74 9.03
C GLU A 114 -0.32 -10.64 8.02
N ALA A 115 -0.82 -9.42 8.23
CA ALA A 115 -0.47 -8.26 7.42
C ALA A 115 1.04 -7.95 7.47
N MET A 116 1.69 -8.14 8.62
CA MET A 116 3.13 -7.96 8.76
C MET A 116 3.94 -9.05 8.07
N ARG A 117 3.50 -10.32 8.10
CA ARG A 117 4.12 -11.41 7.32
C ARG A 117 4.09 -11.09 5.83
N LEU A 118 2.95 -10.62 5.32
CA LEU A 118 2.81 -10.23 3.92
C LEU A 118 3.79 -9.11 3.52
N LYS A 119 3.98 -8.09 4.36
CA LYS A 119 4.96 -7.03 4.13
C LYS A 119 6.39 -7.58 3.97
N ILE A 120 6.78 -8.53 4.80
CA ILE A 120 8.11 -9.15 4.73
C ILE A 120 8.27 -9.93 3.43
N THR A 121 7.29 -10.76 3.07
CA THR A 121 7.32 -11.58 1.85
C THR A 121 7.42 -10.73 0.59
N LEU A 122 6.59 -9.71 0.45
CA LEU A 122 6.64 -8.79 -0.71
C LEU A 122 7.99 -8.07 -0.83
N GLY A 123 8.68 -7.84 0.27
CA GLY A 123 9.99 -7.22 0.25
C GLY A 123 11.15 -8.17 -0.03
N GLU A 124 10.94 -9.47 -0.08
CA GLU A 124 11.95 -10.49 -0.42
C GLU A 124 11.92 -10.86 -1.90
N GLU A 125 10.74 -10.85 -2.53
CA GLU A 125 10.56 -11.16 -3.96
C GLU A 125 11.19 -10.14 -4.92
N GLU A 126 11.50 -8.93 -4.44
CA GLU A 126 12.15 -7.88 -5.27
C GLU A 126 13.69 -8.05 -5.39
N LYS A 127 14.29 -9.08 -4.78
CA LYS A 127 15.75 -9.28 -4.80
C LYS A 127 16.24 -10.30 -5.83
N ASP A 128 15.35 -10.95 -6.52
CA ASP A 128 15.61 -11.90 -7.60
C ASP A 128 15.30 -11.30 -8.99
#